data_9c6a58b62e9eac66d65378a8510e7a5b
#
_entry.id   9c6a58b62e9eac66d65378a8510e7a5b
#
_cell.length_a   1.000
_cell.length_b   1.000
_cell.length_c   1.000
_cell.angle_alpha   90.00
_cell.angle_beta   90.00
_cell.angle_gamma   90.00
#
_symmetry.space_group_name_H-M   'P 1'
#
loop_
_entity.id
_entity.type
_entity.pdbx_description
1 polymer ?
#
loop_
_entity_poly.entity_id
_entity_poly.type
_entity_poly.pdbx_seq_one_letter_code
_entity_poly.pdbx_strand_id
1 'polypeptide(L)'
;MVIIMEQTSNMRQRLERREHEYLSPYASFSDCSKGRDVYEKPCDIRPIYQRDRDRILHSKAFRRLKHKTQVFLAPEGDHYRTRLTHTLEVAQIARTIAKALRLNEELTEAIAL
;
A
#
# COMPACT_ATOMS: atom_id res chain seq x y z
N MET A 1 23.40 -21.74 -11.31
CA MET A 1 23.69 -20.29 -11.20
C MET A 1 22.48 -19.50 -10.79
N VAL A 2 21.35 -19.63 -11.50
CA VAL A 2 20.13 -18.92 -11.16
C VAL A 2 19.63 -19.28 -9.75
N ILE A 3 19.71 -20.54 -9.36
CA ILE A 3 19.31 -21.03 -8.03
C ILE A 3 20.14 -20.37 -6.92
N ILE A 4 21.44 -20.21 -7.15
CA ILE A 4 22.34 -19.58 -6.17
C ILE A 4 22.02 -18.10 -6.01
N MET A 5 21.69 -17.40 -7.10
CA MET A 5 21.29 -16.00 -7.06
C MET A 5 19.96 -15.80 -6.33
N GLU A 6 19.02 -16.72 -6.51
CA GLU A 6 17.74 -16.70 -5.78
C GLU A 6 17.93 -16.91 -4.30
N GLN A 7 18.86 -17.78 -3.90
CA GLN A 7 19.17 -18.04 -2.49
C GLN A 7 19.85 -16.85 -1.82
N THR A 8 20.57 -16.01 -2.57
CA THR A 8 21.25 -14.83 -2.03
C THR A 8 20.38 -13.58 -2.01
N SER A 9 19.25 -13.59 -2.74
CA SER A 9 18.35 -12.43 -2.74
C SER A 9 17.47 -12.43 -1.50
N ASN A 10 17.24 -11.23 -0.93
CA ASN A 10 16.31 -11.08 0.18
C ASN A 10 14.86 -11.10 -0.30
N MET A 11 13.91 -11.10 0.64
CA MET A 11 12.49 -11.16 0.30
C MET A 11 12.04 -9.94 -0.48
N ARG A 12 12.55 -8.76 -0.15
CA ARG A 12 12.23 -7.53 -0.88
C ARG A 12 12.57 -7.67 -2.36
N GLN A 13 13.77 -8.16 -2.68
CA GLN A 13 14.19 -8.32 -4.07
C GLN A 13 13.34 -9.33 -4.82
N ARG A 14 12.91 -10.39 -4.16
CA ARG A 14 12.01 -11.39 -4.75
C ARG A 14 10.64 -10.78 -5.07
N LEU A 15 10.10 -9.98 -4.17
CA LEU A 15 8.82 -9.31 -4.38
C LEU A 15 8.91 -8.26 -5.49
N GLU A 16 10.01 -7.53 -5.56
CA GLU A 16 10.25 -6.58 -6.64
C GLU A 16 10.31 -7.27 -8.01
N ARG A 17 10.95 -8.43 -8.09
CA ARG A 17 10.96 -9.23 -9.33
C ARG A 17 9.56 -9.73 -9.71
N ARG A 18 8.76 -10.13 -8.73
CA ARG A 18 7.36 -10.52 -8.98
C ARG A 18 6.55 -9.38 -9.56
N GLU A 19 6.78 -8.17 -9.12
CA GLU A 19 6.14 -6.99 -9.70
C GLU A 19 6.44 -6.90 -11.20
N HIS A 20 7.69 -7.03 -11.61
CA HIS A 20 8.08 -6.98 -13.01
C HIS A 20 7.50 -8.11 -13.85
N GLU A 21 7.27 -9.28 -13.25
CA GLU A 21 6.68 -10.41 -13.95
C GLU A 21 5.16 -10.29 -14.12
N TYR A 22 4.47 -9.74 -13.11
CA TYR A 22 3.01 -9.77 -13.02
C TYR A 22 2.34 -8.46 -13.42
N LEU A 23 2.90 -7.32 -13.02
CA LEU A 23 2.26 -6.04 -13.22
C LEU A 23 2.32 -5.59 -14.69
N SER A 24 1.33 -4.76 -15.06
CA SER A 24 1.31 -4.12 -16.37
C SER A 24 2.59 -3.31 -16.61
N PRO A 25 3.07 -3.20 -17.86
CA PRO A 25 4.20 -2.31 -18.16
C PRO A 25 3.98 -0.85 -17.80
N TYR A 26 2.72 -0.44 -17.65
CA TYR A 26 2.35 0.93 -17.26
C TYR A 26 2.28 1.13 -15.75
N ALA A 27 2.46 0.07 -14.96
CA ALA A 27 2.42 0.17 -13.51
C ALA A 27 3.66 0.86 -12.94
N SER A 28 3.55 1.39 -11.74
CA SER A 28 4.69 1.90 -10.98
C SER A 28 5.34 0.76 -10.21
N PHE A 29 6.61 0.51 -10.47
CA PHE A 29 7.36 -0.55 -9.81
C PHE A 29 8.08 -0.03 -8.57
N SER A 30 8.11 -0.84 -7.52
CA SER A 30 8.72 -0.45 -6.25
C SER A 30 10.21 -0.15 -6.35
N ASP A 31 10.94 -0.87 -7.20
CA ASP A 31 12.36 -0.64 -7.40
C ASP A 31 12.67 0.58 -8.28
N CYS A 32 11.66 1.15 -8.91
CA CYS A 32 11.76 2.34 -9.74
C CYS A 32 11.19 3.58 -9.04
N SER A 33 10.99 3.53 -7.73
CA SER A 33 10.51 4.65 -6.93
C SER A 33 11.46 5.85 -7.03
N LYS A 34 10.91 7.06 -6.94
CA LYS A 34 11.70 8.30 -6.90
C LYS A 34 12.49 8.47 -5.59
N GLY A 35 12.29 7.57 -4.64
CA GLY A 35 12.97 7.63 -3.36
C GLY A 35 12.25 8.48 -2.32
N ARG A 36 12.96 8.80 -1.26
CA ARG A 36 12.45 9.56 -0.12
C ARG A 36 13.20 10.87 0.01
N ASP A 37 12.58 11.87 0.64
CA ASP A 37 13.24 13.15 0.93
C ASP A 37 14.46 12.95 1.83
N VAL A 38 14.35 12.04 2.80
CA VAL A 38 15.46 11.66 3.67
C VAL A 38 15.82 10.20 3.38
N TYR A 39 17.10 9.95 3.10
CA TYR A 39 17.57 8.60 2.79
C TYR A 39 17.33 7.65 3.97
N GLU A 40 16.79 6.47 3.67
CA GLU A 40 16.66 5.38 4.61
C GLU A 40 17.17 4.09 3.97
N LYS A 41 17.82 3.25 4.78
CA LYS A 41 18.25 1.94 4.30
C LYS A 41 17.04 1.12 3.85
N PRO A 42 17.06 0.49 2.65
CA PRO A 42 15.98 -0.37 2.20
C PRO A 42 15.71 -1.50 3.18
N CYS A 43 14.43 -1.85 3.34
CA CYS A 43 14.03 -3.00 4.14
C CYS A 43 14.37 -4.30 3.39
N ASP A 44 14.83 -5.32 4.12
CA ASP A 44 15.16 -6.61 3.51
C ASP A 44 13.93 -7.45 3.17
N ILE A 45 12.79 -7.11 3.75
CA ILE A 45 11.55 -7.91 3.63
C ILE A 45 10.53 -7.25 2.73
N ARG A 46 10.37 -5.92 2.83
CA ARG A 46 9.29 -5.19 2.18
C ARG A 46 9.78 -4.24 1.09
N PRO A 47 9.15 -4.26 -0.10
CA PRO A 47 9.34 -3.20 -1.09
C PRO A 47 8.95 -1.83 -0.53
N ILE A 48 9.44 -0.77 -1.16
CA ILE A 48 9.29 0.60 -0.63
C ILE A 48 7.83 1.02 -0.46
N TYR A 49 6.96 0.70 -1.41
CA TYR A 49 5.55 1.08 -1.33
C TYR A 49 4.79 0.33 -0.25
N GLN A 50 5.10 -0.95 -0.05
CA GLN A 50 4.53 -1.73 1.04
C GLN A 50 4.95 -1.17 2.39
N ARG A 51 6.21 -0.79 2.52
CA ARG A 51 6.74 -0.19 3.74
C ARG A 51 6.06 1.15 4.03
N ASP A 52 5.81 1.97 3.00
CA ASP A 52 5.11 3.23 3.14
C ASP A 52 3.66 3.03 3.60
N ARG A 53 2.96 2.06 2.99
CA ARG A 53 1.60 1.70 3.41
C ARG A 53 1.56 1.29 4.88
N ASP A 54 2.47 0.41 5.29
CA ASP A 54 2.52 -0.07 6.67
C ASP A 54 2.80 1.09 7.64
N ARG A 55 3.69 2.00 7.29
CA ARG A 55 3.98 3.18 8.11
C ARG A 55 2.76 4.08 8.28
N ILE A 56 2.00 4.29 7.23
CA ILE A 56 0.77 5.09 7.31
C ILE A 56 -0.23 4.41 8.25
N LEU A 57 -0.46 3.11 8.07
CA LEU A 57 -1.39 2.34 8.90
C LEU A 57 -1.03 2.37 10.38
N HIS A 58 0.25 2.37 10.70
CA HIS A 58 0.72 2.37 12.09
C HIS A 58 1.01 3.76 12.65
N SER A 59 0.80 4.82 11.87
CA SER A 59 1.03 6.17 12.33
C SER A 59 -0.03 6.61 13.35
N LYS A 60 0.36 7.50 14.26
CA LYS A 60 -0.57 8.08 15.24
C LYS A 60 -1.64 8.92 14.56
N ALA A 61 -1.26 9.66 13.52
CA ALA A 61 -2.18 10.50 12.76
C ALA A 61 -3.30 9.67 12.12
N PHE A 62 -2.95 8.52 11.52
CA PHE A 62 -3.92 7.62 10.94
C PHE A 62 -4.86 7.02 12.00
N ARG A 63 -4.31 6.59 13.13
CA ARG A 63 -5.10 6.00 14.22
C ARG A 63 -6.08 7.00 14.84
N ARG A 64 -5.76 8.29 14.81
CA ARG A 64 -6.67 9.34 15.31
C ARG A 64 -7.95 9.45 14.49
N LEU A 65 -7.96 8.95 13.26
CA LEU A 65 -9.15 8.99 12.41
C LEU A 65 -10.32 8.18 13.00
N LYS A 66 -10.06 7.21 13.85
CA LYS A 66 -11.11 6.44 14.52
C LYS A 66 -11.96 7.30 15.46
N HIS A 67 -11.42 8.42 15.94
CA HIS A 67 -12.14 9.34 16.83
C HIS A 67 -12.90 10.44 16.07
N LYS A 68 -12.77 10.48 14.74
CA LYS A 68 -13.45 11.46 13.90
C LYS A 68 -14.62 10.78 13.20
N THR A 69 -15.82 11.21 13.56
CA THR A 69 -17.04 10.64 12.99
C THR A 69 -17.50 11.46 11.81
N GLN A 70 -17.77 10.79 10.70
CA GLN A 70 -18.51 11.40 9.59
C GLN A 70 -19.99 11.07 9.79
N VAL A 71 -20.78 12.11 9.89
CA VAL A 71 -22.23 11.96 9.98
C VAL A 71 -22.78 11.88 8.56
N PHE A 72 -23.27 10.70 8.19
CA PHE A 72 -24.05 10.56 6.97
C PHE A 72 -25.51 10.71 7.34
N LEU A 73 -26.22 11.54 6.57
CA LEU A 73 -27.68 11.65 6.69
C LEU A 73 -28.31 10.40 6.10
N ALA A 74 -28.25 9.31 6.84
CA ALA A 74 -29.00 8.12 6.49
C ALA A 74 -30.38 8.27 7.11
N PRO A 75 -31.46 8.06 6.34
CA PRO A 75 -32.82 8.21 6.87
C PRO A 75 -33.15 7.30 8.03
N GLU A 76 -32.38 6.25 8.24
CA GLU A 76 -32.60 5.27 9.32
C GLU A 76 -31.56 5.37 10.41
N GLY A 77 -30.82 6.43 10.49
CA GLY A 77 -30.32 7.06 11.68
C GLY A 77 -29.11 6.49 12.38
N ASP A 78 -28.63 5.30 12.14
CA ASP A 78 -27.72 4.71 13.12
C ASP A 78 -26.32 4.36 12.62
N HIS A 79 -25.95 4.78 11.43
CA HIS A 79 -24.64 4.41 10.89
C HIS A 79 -23.66 5.58 10.94
N TYR A 80 -22.99 5.68 12.07
CA TYR A 80 -21.83 6.56 12.17
C TYR A 80 -20.63 5.82 11.62
N ARG A 81 -20.07 6.32 10.50
CA ARG A 81 -18.78 5.86 10.03
C ARG A 81 -17.70 6.76 10.57
N THR A 82 -16.67 6.18 11.17
CA THR A 82 -15.46 6.94 11.45
C THR A 82 -14.72 7.22 10.16
N ARG A 83 -13.90 8.28 10.14
CA ARG A 83 -13.02 8.54 9.00
C ARG A 83 -12.06 7.39 8.75
N LEU A 84 -11.65 6.70 9.80
CA LEU A 84 -10.81 5.51 9.69
C LEU A 84 -11.49 4.43 8.86
N THR A 85 -12.72 4.07 9.20
CA THR A 85 -13.49 3.05 8.47
C THR A 85 -13.69 3.44 7.01
N HIS A 86 -14.08 4.68 6.76
CA HIS A 86 -14.28 5.18 5.40
C HIS A 86 -12.97 5.12 4.59
N THR A 87 -11.86 5.58 5.17
CA THR A 87 -10.56 5.56 4.52
C THR A 87 -10.13 4.12 4.17
N LEU A 88 -10.32 3.19 5.09
CA LEU A 88 -10.00 1.78 4.84
C LEU A 88 -10.88 1.17 3.74
N GLU A 89 -12.14 1.51 3.69
CA GLU A 89 -13.04 1.05 2.62
C GLU A 89 -12.62 1.58 1.25
N VAL A 90 -12.28 2.87 1.16
CA VAL A 90 -11.79 3.48 -0.08
C VAL A 90 -10.48 2.83 -0.52
N ALA A 91 -9.55 2.61 0.42
CA ALA A 91 -8.28 1.96 0.12
C ALA A 91 -8.48 0.54 -0.40
N GLN A 92 -9.42 -0.20 0.17
CA GLN A 92 -9.72 -1.56 -0.26
C GLN A 92 -10.32 -1.60 -1.68
N ILE A 93 -11.23 -0.68 -1.98
CA ILE A 93 -11.81 -0.55 -3.32
C ILE A 93 -10.73 -0.19 -4.33
N ALA A 94 -9.90 0.79 -4.02
CA ALA A 94 -8.79 1.21 -4.87
C ALA A 94 -7.81 0.07 -5.13
N ARG A 95 -7.49 -0.70 -4.11
CA ARG A 95 -6.63 -1.88 -4.22
C ARG A 95 -7.24 -2.93 -5.17
N THR A 96 -8.54 -3.17 -5.08
CA THR A 96 -9.24 -4.12 -5.95
C THR A 96 -9.17 -3.68 -7.42
N ILE A 97 -9.36 -2.39 -7.68
CA ILE A 97 -9.24 -1.85 -9.03
C ILE A 97 -7.80 -2.00 -9.55
N ALA A 98 -6.82 -1.67 -8.73
CA ALA A 98 -5.41 -1.82 -9.09
C ALA A 98 -5.06 -3.27 -9.42
N LYS A 99 -5.58 -4.21 -8.64
CA LYS A 99 -5.38 -5.64 -8.89
C LYS A 99 -5.97 -6.08 -10.22
N ALA A 100 -7.17 -5.62 -10.53
CA ALA A 100 -7.85 -5.95 -11.79
C ALA A 100 -7.07 -5.41 -13.01
N LEU A 101 -6.44 -4.26 -12.87
CA LEU A 101 -5.67 -3.61 -13.94
C LEU A 101 -4.18 -4.02 -13.91
N ARG A 102 -3.77 -4.88 -13.00
CA ARG A 102 -2.36 -5.28 -12.78
C ARG A 102 -1.45 -4.09 -12.49
N LEU A 103 -1.94 -3.16 -11.71
CA LEU A 103 -1.18 -2.03 -11.20
C LEU A 103 -0.64 -2.34 -9.80
N ASN A 104 0.24 -1.47 -9.29
CA ASN A 104 0.84 -1.69 -7.98
C ASN A 104 -0.20 -1.48 -6.87
N GLU A 105 -0.59 -2.57 -6.21
CA GLU A 105 -1.62 -2.55 -5.17
C GLU A 105 -1.17 -1.80 -3.91
N GLU A 106 0.06 -2.00 -3.48
CA GLU A 106 0.60 -1.37 -2.28
C GLU A 106 0.71 0.14 -2.44
N LEU A 107 1.17 0.61 -3.60
CA LEU A 107 1.24 2.04 -3.89
C LEU A 107 -0.16 2.65 -3.92
N THR A 108 -1.10 1.99 -4.58
CA THR A 108 -2.49 2.45 -4.67
C THR A 108 -3.12 2.56 -3.29
N GLU A 109 -2.92 1.57 -2.45
CA GLU A 109 -3.42 1.57 -1.08
C GLU A 109 -2.79 2.69 -0.25
N ALA A 110 -1.47 2.88 -0.36
CA ALA A 110 -0.77 3.93 0.35
C ALA A 110 -1.28 5.34 -0.03
N ILE A 111 -1.57 5.55 -1.30
CA ILE A 111 -2.12 6.83 -1.79
C ILE A 111 -3.55 7.04 -1.26
N ALA A 112 -4.35 5.99 -1.23
CA ALA A 112 -5.74 6.07 -0.78
C ALA A 112 -5.88 6.25 0.74
N LEU A 113 -4.86 5.85 1.51
CA LEU A 113 -4.81 6.08 2.94
C LEU A 113 -4.40 7.53 3.23
#